data_cb515e6e74b970bf613814a03ad49b43
#
_entry.id   cb515e6e74b970bf613814a03ad49b43
#
_cell.length_a   1.000
_cell.length_b   1.000
_cell.length_c   1.000
_cell.angle_alpha   90.00
_cell.angle_beta   90.00
_cell.angle_gamma   90.00
#
_symmetry.space_group_name_H-M   'P 1'
#
loop_
_entity.id
_entity.type
_entity.pdbx_description
1 polymer ?
#
loop_
_entity_poly.entity_id
_entity_poly.type
_entity_poly.pdbx_seq_one_letter_code
_entity_poly.pdbx_strand_id
1 'polypeptide(L)'
;MPIAVVIILLVLGSLLFHFLSPWYFTPLASNWGLIDTTMDITFIVTGIVFVAVNFFMAYCIIRFRHKKGQKADYDPENTKLEMWLSVVTSIGVAAMLAPGLVVWGQFVTVPDDAIEVEAVGQQWHWSYRYPGNDGLLGNVNVRHISQANPFGVDPEDPTGQDDILVANPVMHLPVDQPVKTLLRSKDVLHDFAVPQFRVKMDLVPGMVTYAWFTPTVIGEYDLLCEELCGLAHFAMRGRVIVDTQEDFDTWLMAQPTFADTMSRPAADPAAGQAAYALCAACHGPDGQGLQALNAPKLTGQEPWYLRRQIQYFKNGVRGTAEGDTFGATMAPIMAAVPDDATIDNIVAYIQTLPSEPAPHTVTGDAEAGADLYANCAVCHGADGRGIWALNAPGLAGMTDWYLVRQLQNFKAEIRGAHRGDAYGHQMNLFADVLGDDEAVNDMITYINTL
;
A
#
# COMPACT_ATOMS: atom_id res chain seq x y z
N MET A 1 25.00 -19.31 -41.55
CA MET A 1 23.83 -20.18 -41.40
C MET A 1 23.33 -20.27 -39.96
N PRO A 2 24.13 -20.60 -38.91
CA PRO A 2 23.63 -20.70 -37.56
C PRO A 2 22.96 -19.39 -37.05
N ILE A 3 23.55 -18.23 -37.29
CA ILE A 3 23.02 -16.93 -36.89
C ILE A 3 21.62 -16.67 -37.47
N ALA A 4 21.40 -16.94 -38.76
CA ALA A 4 20.09 -16.76 -39.38
C ALA A 4 19.02 -17.69 -38.77
N VAL A 5 19.40 -18.92 -38.44
CA VAL A 5 18.50 -19.87 -37.74
C VAL A 5 18.16 -19.35 -36.36
N VAL A 6 19.13 -18.84 -35.61
CA VAL A 6 18.90 -18.26 -34.25
C VAL A 6 17.93 -17.08 -34.35
N ILE A 7 18.12 -16.16 -35.28
CA ILE A 7 17.23 -15.00 -35.51
C ILE A 7 15.79 -15.48 -35.78
N ILE A 8 15.64 -16.43 -36.72
CA ILE A 8 14.31 -16.97 -37.05
C ILE A 8 13.65 -17.61 -35.81
N LEU A 9 14.40 -18.41 -35.04
CA LEU A 9 13.89 -19.04 -33.83
C LEU A 9 13.52 -18.02 -32.75
N LEU A 10 14.29 -16.94 -32.59
CA LEU A 10 13.96 -15.85 -31.68
C LEU A 10 12.66 -15.15 -32.06
N VAL A 11 12.47 -14.84 -33.36
CA VAL A 11 11.22 -14.22 -33.82
C VAL A 11 10.03 -15.14 -33.58
N LEU A 12 10.14 -16.42 -33.97
CA LEU A 12 9.07 -17.39 -33.76
C LEU A 12 8.79 -17.62 -32.28
N GLY A 13 9.82 -17.69 -31.44
CA GLY A 13 9.68 -17.82 -29.99
C GLY A 13 9.01 -16.59 -29.37
N SER A 14 9.35 -15.38 -29.80
CA SER A 14 8.72 -14.13 -29.33
C SER A 14 7.23 -14.08 -29.70
N LEU A 15 6.88 -14.46 -30.93
CA LEU A 15 5.49 -14.52 -31.37
C LEU A 15 4.71 -15.60 -30.60
N LEU A 16 5.30 -16.78 -30.43
CA LEU A 16 4.69 -17.85 -29.64
C LEU A 16 4.44 -17.43 -28.20
N PHE A 17 5.42 -16.79 -27.57
CA PHE A 17 5.28 -16.23 -26.22
C PHE A 17 4.16 -15.19 -26.15
N HIS A 18 4.13 -14.25 -27.10
CA HIS A 18 3.11 -13.20 -27.13
C HIS A 18 1.66 -13.78 -27.17
N PHE A 19 1.43 -14.79 -28.02
CA PHE A 19 0.09 -15.34 -28.22
C PHE A 19 -0.30 -16.41 -27.20
N LEU A 20 0.64 -17.09 -26.55
CA LEU A 20 0.35 -18.19 -25.62
C LEU A 20 0.52 -17.83 -24.14
N SER A 21 1.20 -16.73 -23.82
CA SER A 21 1.43 -16.29 -22.44
C SER A 21 0.38 -15.26 -22.01
N PRO A 22 -0.20 -15.36 -20.80
CA PRO A 22 -1.15 -14.38 -20.26
C PRO A 22 -0.44 -13.15 -19.64
N TRP A 23 0.58 -12.61 -20.28
CA TRP A 23 1.39 -11.49 -19.79
C TRP A 23 0.77 -10.11 -20.06
N TYR A 24 -0.33 -10.10 -20.81
CA TYR A 24 -0.94 -8.88 -21.33
C TYR A 24 -1.79 -8.15 -20.28
N PHE A 25 -2.50 -7.10 -20.66
CA PHE A 25 -3.19 -6.19 -19.75
C PHE A 25 -4.10 -6.89 -18.73
N THR A 26 -4.14 -6.32 -17.49
CA THR A 26 -5.19 -6.60 -16.51
C THR A 26 -6.55 -6.10 -17.03
N PRO A 27 -7.70 -6.63 -16.57
CA PRO A 27 -9.01 -6.09 -16.92
C PRO A 27 -9.10 -4.58 -16.65
N LEU A 28 -9.67 -3.85 -17.59
CA LEU A 28 -9.88 -2.40 -17.46
C LEU A 28 -11.10 -2.12 -16.57
N ALA A 29 -10.95 -1.17 -15.64
CA ALA A 29 -12.01 -0.75 -14.72
C ALA A 29 -12.14 0.78 -14.63
N SER A 30 -11.68 1.51 -15.65
CA SER A 30 -11.82 2.97 -15.74
C SER A 30 -12.12 3.45 -17.16
N ASN A 31 -12.27 4.77 -17.31
CA ASN A 31 -12.46 5.45 -18.60
C ASN A 31 -11.22 5.43 -19.52
N TRP A 32 -10.05 4.94 -19.07
CA TRP A 32 -8.77 5.07 -19.79
C TRP A 32 -8.52 3.96 -20.83
N GLY A 33 -9.55 3.38 -21.43
CA GLY A 33 -9.41 2.37 -22.50
C GLY A 33 -8.65 2.86 -23.76
N LEU A 34 -8.57 4.17 -23.97
CA LEU A 34 -7.75 4.73 -25.06
C LEU A 34 -6.25 4.51 -24.86
N ILE A 35 -5.79 4.35 -23.62
CA ILE A 35 -4.39 3.97 -23.32
C ILE A 35 -4.11 2.57 -23.89
N ASP A 36 -4.99 1.60 -23.59
CA ASP A 36 -4.88 0.23 -24.08
C ASP A 36 -4.90 0.21 -25.62
N THR A 37 -5.83 0.92 -26.24
CA THR A 37 -5.92 1.04 -27.71
C THR A 37 -4.63 1.60 -28.33
N THR A 38 -4.04 2.64 -27.70
CA THR A 38 -2.79 3.26 -28.18
C THR A 38 -1.61 2.29 -28.03
N MET A 39 -1.57 1.55 -26.92
CA MET A 39 -0.56 0.51 -26.71
C MET A 39 -0.72 -0.64 -27.71
N ASP A 40 -1.93 -1.10 -28.00
CA ASP A 40 -2.21 -2.14 -29.00
C ASP A 40 -1.73 -1.73 -30.40
N ILE A 41 -2.05 -0.51 -30.82
CA ILE A 41 -1.57 0.03 -32.11
C ILE A 41 -0.04 0.03 -32.15
N THR A 42 0.60 0.46 -31.06
CA THR A 42 2.05 0.50 -30.95
C THR A 42 2.66 -0.90 -31.03
N PHE A 43 2.12 -1.88 -30.30
CA PHE A 43 2.59 -3.26 -30.35
C PHE A 43 2.40 -3.91 -31.72
N ILE A 44 1.26 -3.67 -32.38
CA ILE A 44 1.00 -4.21 -33.72
C ILE A 44 2.00 -3.64 -34.73
N VAL A 45 2.16 -2.30 -34.77
CA VAL A 45 3.05 -1.66 -35.74
C VAL A 45 4.51 -2.05 -35.49
N THR A 46 4.98 -1.93 -34.23
CA THR A 46 6.36 -2.28 -33.88
C THR A 46 6.62 -3.78 -34.02
N GLY A 47 5.65 -4.63 -33.72
CA GLY A 47 5.71 -6.07 -33.94
C GLY A 47 5.86 -6.44 -35.40
N ILE A 48 5.11 -5.82 -36.30
CA ILE A 48 5.26 -6.02 -37.77
C ILE A 48 6.67 -5.60 -38.23
N VAL A 49 7.14 -4.42 -37.77
CA VAL A 49 8.49 -3.94 -38.12
C VAL A 49 9.55 -4.89 -37.56
N PHE A 50 9.42 -5.33 -36.33
CA PHE A 50 10.33 -6.29 -35.69
C PHE A 50 10.45 -7.58 -36.52
N VAL A 51 9.32 -8.17 -36.89
CA VAL A 51 9.27 -9.39 -37.70
C VAL A 51 9.90 -9.15 -39.08
N ALA A 52 9.49 -8.08 -39.77
CA ALA A 52 9.97 -7.76 -41.12
C ALA A 52 11.50 -7.52 -41.16
N VAL A 53 12.03 -6.72 -40.25
CA VAL A 53 13.47 -6.42 -40.18
C VAL A 53 14.30 -7.65 -39.83
N ASN A 54 13.86 -8.47 -38.89
CA ASN A 54 14.60 -9.67 -38.52
C ASN A 54 14.56 -10.75 -39.59
N PHE A 55 13.44 -10.96 -40.27
CA PHE A 55 13.40 -11.88 -41.43
C PHE A 55 14.20 -11.36 -42.60
N PHE A 56 14.17 -10.04 -42.85
CA PHE A 56 15.02 -9.43 -43.88
C PHE A 56 16.52 -9.61 -43.55
N MET A 57 16.90 -9.43 -42.30
CA MET A 57 18.28 -9.66 -41.83
C MET A 57 18.68 -11.13 -41.99
N ALA A 58 17.82 -12.07 -41.60
CA ALA A 58 18.06 -13.49 -41.82
C ALA A 58 18.20 -13.84 -43.30
N TYR A 59 17.33 -13.28 -44.16
CA TYR A 59 17.44 -13.39 -45.63
C TYR A 59 18.78 -12.89 -46.14
N CYS A 60 19.24 -11.69 -45.75
CA CYS A 60 20.53 -11.13 -46.15
C CYS A 60 21.69 -12.05 -45.73
N ILE A 61 21.71 -12.57 -44.53
CA ILE A 61 22.73 -13.49 -44.03
C ILE A 61 22.78 -14.78 -44.86
N ILE A 62 21.63 -15.30 -45.27
CA ILE A 62 21.55 -16.51 -46.09
C ILE A 62 21.93 -16.24 -47.52
N ARG A 63 21.41 -15.15 -48.13
CA ARG A 63 21.54 -14.82 -49.53
C ARG A 63 22.95 -14.31 -49.90
N PHE A 64 23.53 -13.47 -49.06
CA PHE A 64 24.80 -12.81 -49.28
C PHE A 64 25.95 -13.46 -48.51
N ARG A 65 25.83 -14.68 -48.11
CA ARG A 65 26.91 -15.46 -47.46
C ARG A 65 28.15 -15.55 -48.39
N HIS A 66 29.32 -15.57 -47.78
CA HIS A 66 30.55 -15.79 -48.50
C HIS A 66 30.52 -17.07 -49.35
N LYS A 67 30.91 -16.97 -50.63
CA LYS A 67 31.10 -18.09 -51.55
C LYS A 67 32.48 -18.00 -52.15
N LYS A 68 33.19 -19.12 -52.21
CA LYS A 68 34.55 -19.17 -52.75
C LYS A 68 34.54 -18.69 -54.21
N GLY A 69 35.40 -17.70 -54.55
CA GLY A 69 35.53 -17.12 -55.87
C GLY A 69 34.56 -15.98 -56.20
N GLN A 70 33.66 -15.59 -55.30
CA GLN A 70 32.81 -14.41 -55.47
C GLN A 70 33.34 -13.25 -54.62
N LYS A 71 33.35 -12.04 -55.20
CA LYS A 71 33.64 -10.79 -54.51
C LYS A 71 32.31 -10.07 -54.23
N ALA A 72 32.24 -9.37 -53.11
CA ALA A 72 31.13 -8.48 -52.82
C ALA A 72 31.26 -7.20 -53.65
N ASP A 73 30.13 -6.66 -54.11
CA ASP A 73 30.09 -5.32 -54.68
C ASP A 73 30.35 -4.30 -53.58
N TYR A 74 31.05 -3.25 -53.95
CA TYR A 74 31.33 -2.13 -53.04
C TYR A 74 30.46 -0.94 -53.43
N ASP A 75 29.37 -0.75 -52.68
CA ASP A 75 28.47 0.39 -52.81
C ASP A 75 28.27 0.99 -51.42
N PRO A 76 29.17 1.89 -50.95
CA PRO A 76 29.17 2.37 -49.57
C PRO A 76 28.06 3.38 -49.27
N GLU A 77 27.48 4.02 -50.30
CA GLU A 77 26.54 5.13 -50.14
C GLU A 77 25.33 4.98 -51.07
N ASN A 78 24.13 4.82 -50.47
CA ASN A 78 22.88 4.86 -51.21
C ASN A 78 21.97 5.96 -50.67
N THR A 79 22.29 7.20 -50.96
CA THR A 79 21.62 8.41 -50.50
C THR A 79 20.08 8.39 -50.71
N LYS A 80 19.62 7.78 -51.83
CA LYS A 80 18.20 7.66 -52.11
C LYS A 80 17.50 6.70 -51.13
N LEU A 81 18.09 5.54 -50.88
CA LEU A 81 17.56 4.55 -49.94
C LEU A 81 17.57 5.12 -48.52
N GLU A 82 18.66 5.73 -48.10
CA GLU A 82 18.82 6.35 -46.79
C GLU A 82 17.80 7.46 -46.57
N MET A 83 17.61 8.34 -47.55
CA MET A 83 16.59 9.40 -47.50
C MET A 83 15.16 8.82 -47.35
N TRP A 84 14.81 7.79 -48.16
CA TRP A 84 13.51 7.18 -48.11
C TRP A 84 13.27 6.45 -46.79
N LEU A 85 14.24 5.71 -46.27
CA LEU A 85 14.16 5.06 -44.98
C LEU A 85 13.95 6.08 -43.86
N SER A 86 14.73 7.17 -43.87
CA SER A 86 14.60 8.23 -42.88
C SER A 86 13.22 8.92 -42.92
N VAL A 87 12.74 9.27 -44.12
CA VAL A 87 11.43 9.92 -44.28
C VAL A 87 10.28 8.99 -43.86
N VAL A 88 10.30 7.73 -44.35
CA VAL A 88 9.22 6.76 -44.00
C VAL A 88 9.20 6.46 -42.50
N THR A 89 10.38 6.26 -41.91
CA THR A 89 10.48 6.04 -40.46
C THR A 89 9.99 7.25 -39.66
N SER A 90 10.39 8.47 -40.06
CA SER A 90 9.96 9.71 -39.40
C SER A 90 8.44 9.90 -39.45
N ILE A 91 7.83 9.64 -40.62
CA ILE A 91 6.38 9.69 -40.79
C ILE A 91 5.70 8.62 -39.90
N GLY A 92 6.25 7.40 -39.91
CA GLY A 92 5.70 6.30 -39.09
C GLY A 92 5.76 6.61 -37.60
N VAL A 93 6.88 7.14 -37.10
CA VAL A 93 7.02 7.57 -35.71
C VAL A 93 6.05 8.69 -35.36
N ALA A 94 5.95 9.73 -36.22
CA ALA A 94 4.99 10.83 -35.99
C ALA A 94 3.55 10.35 -35.97
N ALA A 95 3.17 9.42 -36.84
CA ALA A 95 1.85 8.84 -36.90
C ALA A 95 1.51 8.00 -35.64
N MET A 96 2.51 7.31 -35.04
CA MET A 96 2.32 6.58 -33.78
C MET A 96 2.28 7.50 -32.56
N LEU A 97 3.00 8.62 -32.58
CA LEU A 97 2.98 9.61 -31.50
C LEU A 97 1.64 10.36 -31.39
N ALA A 98 0.98 10.63 -32.51
CA ALA A 98 -0.23 11.44 -32.52
C ALA A 98 -1.37 10.93 -31.63
N PRO A 99 -1.75 9.64 -31.64
CA PRO A 99 -2.75 9.08 -30.70
C PRO A 99 -2.33 9.26 -29.23
N GLY A 100 -1.05 9.01 -28.90
CA GLY A 100 -0.51 9.19 -27.56
C GLY A 100 -0.63 10.62 -27.05
N LEU A 101 -0.39 11.63 -27.91
CA LEU A 101 -0.55 13.05 -27.56
C LEU A 101 -2.02 13.41 -27.31
N VAL A 102 -2.96 12.81 -28.04
CA VAL A 102 -4.41 12.99 -27.79
C VAL A 102 -4.78 12.43 -26.42
N VAL A 103 -4.34 11.21 -26.11
CA VAL A 103 -4.58 10.59 -24.80
C VAL A 103 -3.95 11.43 -23.68
N TRP A 104 -2.71 11.88 -23.86
CA TRP A 104 -2.04 12.75 -22.90
C TRP A 104 -2.80 14.06 -22.68
N GLY A 105 -3.29 14.70 -23.74
CA GLY A 105 -4.11 15.91 -23.63
C GLY A 105 -5.38 15.68 -22.80
N GLN A 106 -6.04 14.53 -22.96
CA GLN A 106 -7.20 14.16 -22.14
C GLN A 106 -6.79 13.87 -20.69
N PHE A 107 -5.66 13.19 -20.48
CA PHE A 107 -5.18 12.81 -19.15
C PHE A 107 -4.85 14.03 -18.27
N VAL A 108 -4.37 15.12 -18.84
CA VAL A 108 -4.06 16.36 -18.08
C VAL A 108 -5.27 17.31 -17.96
N THR A 109 -6.39 17.02 -18.64
CA THR A 109 -7.58 17.85 -18.61
C THR A 109 -8.64 17.21 -17.72
N VAL A 110 -8.76 17.69 -16.50
CA VAL A 110 -9.75 17.18 -15.52
C VAL A 110 -11.16 17.65 -15.90
N PRO A 111 -12.18 16.79 -15.89
CA PRO A 111 -13.58 17.19 -16.04
C PRO A 111 -14.03 18.16 -14.92
N ASP A 112 -14.88 19.11 -15.25
CA ASP A 112 -15.37 20.12 -14.31
C ASP A 112 -16.25 19.54 -13.19
N ASP A 113 -16.85 18.38 -13.41
CA ASP A 113 -17.71 17.65 -12.49
C ASP A 113 -16.96 16.60 -11.66
N ALA A 114 -15.62 16.58 -11.73
CA ALA A 114 -14.81 15.65 -10.95
C ALA A 114 -14.83 16.00 -9.46
N ILE A 115 -15.13 15.02 -8.62
CA ILE A 115 -14.95 15.14 -7.16
C ILE A 115 -13.47 15.14 -6.82
N GLU A 116 -13.06 15.93 -5.83
CA GLU A 116 -11.68 15.92 -5.34
C GLU A 116 -11.52 14.97 -4.14
N VAL A 117 -10.49 14.13 -4.17
CA VAL A 117 -10.09 13.29 -3.04
C VAL A 117 -8.58 13.42 -2.88
N GLU A 118 -8.08 13.64 -1.67
CA GLU A 118 -6.65 13.68 -1.43
C GLU A 118 -6.13 12.30 -0.98
N ALA A 119 -5.06 11.82 -1.64
CA ALA A 119 -4.31 10.66 -1.21
C ALA A 119 -2.93 11.10 -0.72
N VAL A 120 -2.58 10.68 0.48
CA VAL A 120 -1.32 11.00 1.13
C VAL A 120 -0.51 9.74 1.34
N GLY A 121 0.68 9.70 0.72
CA GLY A 121 1.67 8.65 0.90
C GLY A 121 2.67 9.02 1.99
N GLN A 122 3.06 8.05 2.79
CA GLN A 122 4.21 8.13 3.70
C GLN A 122 4.78 6.73 3.87
N GLN A 123 6.00 6.61 4.34
CA GLN A 123 6.67 5.32 4.59
C GLN A 123 5.94 4.55 5.71
N TRP A 124 5.26 3.44 5.48
CA TRP A 124 4.93 2.83 4.18
C TRP A 124 3.43 2.53 4.15
N HIS A 125 2.62 3.56 4.14
CA HIS A 125 1.17 3.44 4.09
C HIS A 125 0.49 4.60 3.36
N TRP A 126 -0.80 4.40 3.09
CA TRP A 126 -1.68 5.35 2.44
C TRP A 126 -2.70 5.89 3.44
N SER A 127 -3.11 7.12 3.25
CA SER A 127 -4.24 7.73 3.95
C SER A 127 -4.98 8.67 3.00
N TYR A 128 -6.26 8.92 3.27
CA TYR A 128 -7.11 9.67 2.35
C TYR A 128 -7.90 10.74 3.09
N ARG A 129 -8.17 11.83 2.38
CA ARG A 129 -9.03 12.90 2.84
C ARG A 129 -10.07 13.18 1.79
N TYR A 130 -11.33 13.23 2.21
CA TYR A 130 -12.47 13.55 1.35
C TYR A 130 -13.04 14.91 1.77
N PRO A 131 -13.53 15.70 0.81
CA PRO A 131 -14.28 16.88 1.14
C PRO A 131 -15.56 16.48 1.85
N GLY A 132 -16.00 17.33 2.76
CA GLY A 132 -17.26 17.13 3.45
C GLY A 132 -18.46 17.57 2.63
N ASN A 133 -19.45 18.12 3.31
CA ASN A 133 -20.70 18.53 2.69
C ASN A 133 -20.57 19.76 1.74
N ASP A 134 -19.54 20.58 1.93
CA ASP A 134 -19.29 21.74 1.08
C ASP A 134 -18.57 21.39 -0.24
N GLY A 135 -18.08 20.15 -0.37
CA GLY A 135 -17.39 19.65 -1.55
C GLY A 135 -15.97 20.22 -1.73
N LEU A 136 -15.43 20.87 -0.74
CA LEU A 136 -14.11 21.52 -0.76
C LEU A 136 -13.18 20.90 0.28
N LEU A 137 -11.91 20.77 -0.05
CA LEU A 137 -10.87 20.35 0.91
C LEU A 137 -10.25 21.57 1.59
N GLY A 138 -10.21 21.56 2.92
CA GLY A 138 -9.60 22.61 3.71
C GLY A 138 -8.09 22.70 3.53
N ASN A 139 -7.52 23.85 3.92
CA ASN A 139 -6.08 24.08 3.90
C ASN A 139 -5.33 23.15 4.87
N VAL A 140 -4.09 22.82 4.52
CA VAL A 140 -3.23 21.95 5.31
C VAL A 140 -1.89 22.61 5.59
N ASN A 141 -1.33 22.35 6.78
CA ASN A 141 0.00 22.82 7.16
C ASN A 141 0.71 21.72 7.97
N VAL A 142 1.96 21.46 7.64
CA VAL A 142 2.78 20.45 8.35
C VAL A 142 2.90 20.72 9.85
N ARG A 143 2.74 21.96 10.30
CA ARG A 143 2.78 22.34 11.72
C ARG A 143 1.58 21.85 12.51
N HIS A 144 0.48 21.52 11.85
CA HIS A 144 -0.74 21.00 12.47
C HIS A 144 -0.77 19.45 12.51
N ILE A 145 0.25 18.77 11.97
CA ILE A 145 0.32 17.31 11.99
C ILE A 145 0.45 16.80 13.42
N SER A 146 -0.50 15.93 13.80
CA SER A 146 -0.55 15.26 15.09
C SER A 146 -1.25 13.88 14.94
N GLN A 147 -1.35 13.11 16.02
CA GLN A 147 -2.09 11.84 15.98
C GLN A 147 -3.58 12.03 15.66
N ALA A 148 -4.18 13.11 16.17
CA ALA A 148 -5.58 13.44 15.89
C ALA A 148 -5.78 14.11 14.53
N ASN A 149 -4.73 14.73 13.99
CA ASN A 149 -4.74 15.46 12.71
C ASN A 149 -3.57 15.02 11.82
N PRO A 150 -3.59 13.78 11.31
CA PRO A 150 -2.47 13.23 10.55
C PRO A 150 -2.24 13.93 9.19
N PHE A 151 -3.23 14.67 8.68
CA PHE A 151 -3.14 15.41 7.43
C PHE A 151 -2.63 16.85 7.61
N GLY A 152 -2.66 17.35 8.84
CA GLY A 152 -2.30 18.74 9.14
C GLY A 152 -3.33 19.74 8.64
N VAL A 153 -4.63 19.38 8.68
CA VAL A 153 -5.73 20.31 8.36
C VAL A 153 -5.65 21.51 9.29
N ASP A 154 -5.84 22.71 8.75
CA ASP A 154 -5.82 23.93 9.54
C ASP A 154 -7.07 24.00 10.43
N PRO A 155 -6.93 24.00 11.76
CA PRO A 155 -8.08 24.05 12.66
C PRO A 155 -8.89 25.35 12.56
N GLU A 156 -8.32 26.42 12.03
CA GLU A 156 -8.98 27.70 11.87
C GLU A 156 -9.66 27.86 10.50
N ASP A 157 -9.41 26.94 9.57
CA ASP A 157 -10.06 26.95 8.25
C ASP A 157 -11.48 26.38 8.34
N PRO A 158 -12.51 27.19 8.07
CA PRO A 158 -13.89 26.73 8.14
C PRO A 158 -14.20 25.65 7.08
N THR A 159 -13.52 25.68 5.94
CA THR A 159 -13.70 24.69 4.85
C THR A 159 -13.20 23.30 5.25
N GLY A 160 -12.18 23.22 6.11
CA GLY A 160 -11.63 21.94 6.54
C GLY A 160 -12.39 21.27 7.70
N GLN A 161 -13.42 21.93 8.29
CA GLN A 161 -14.08 21.40 9.49
C GLN A 161 -14.92 20.16 9.19
N ASP A 162 -15.49 20.07 8.00
CA ASP A 162 -16.27 18.92 7.57
C ASP A 162 -15.49 17.91 6.73
N ASP A 163 -14.16 18.14 6.51
CA ASP A 163 -13.27 17.16 5.89
C ASP A 163 -13.31 15.82 6.63
N ILE A 164 -13.32 14.74 5.86
CA ILE A 164 -13.30 13.38 6.40
C ILE A 164 -11.90 12.79 6.29
N LEU A 165 -11.31 12.41 7.42
CA LEU A 165 -9.95 11.92 7.52
C LEU A 165 -9.91 10.39 7.64
N VAL A 166 -9.48 9.71 6.59
CA VAL A 166 -9.36 8.25 6.56
C VAL A 166 -7.89 7.84 6.67
N ALA A 167 -7.48 7.45 7.87
CA ALA A 167 -6.12 6.98 8.13
C ALA A 167 -5.88 5.52 7.72
N ASN A 168 -6.90 4.81 7.26
CA ASN A 168 -6.83 3.45 6.77
C ASN A 168 -6.39 3.44 5.29
N PRO A 169 -5.52 2.53 4.82
CA PRO A 169 -5.09 2.46 3.42
C PRO A 169 -6.14 1.87 2.46
N VAL A 170 -7.42 2.10 2.73
CA VAL A 170 -8.54 1.74 1.86
C VAL A 170 -9.25 3.00 1.40
N MET A 171 -9.21 3.25 0.10
CA MET A 171 -9.87 4.37 -0.58
C MET A 171 -11.23 3.90 -1.12
N HIS A 172 -12.30 4.60 -0.80
CA HIS A 172 -13.62 4.32 -1.36
C HIS A 172 -13.97 5.36 -2.43
N LEU A 173 -14.55 4.91 -3.53
CA LEU A 173 -14.91 5.77 -4.67
C LEU A 173 -16.26 5.34 -5.26
N PRO A 174 -17.11 6.27 -5.69
CA PRO A 174 -18.34 5.94 -6.38
C PRO A 174 -18.07 5.53 -7.85
N VAL A 175 -18.83 4.57 -8.37
CA VAL A 175 -18.78 4.16 -9.76
C VAL A 175 -19.34 5.27 -10.67
N ASP A 176 -18.81 5.36 -11.89
CA ASP A 176 -19.21 6.30 -12.94
C ASP A 176 -19.09 7.79 -12.60
N GLN A 177 -18.45 8.15 -11.49
CA GLN A 177 -18.14 9.52 -11.11
C GLN A 177 -16.68 9.86 -11.45
N PRO A 178 -16.39 10.94 -12.19
CA PRO A 178 -15.02 11.41 -12.35
C PRO A 178 -14.41 11.82 -11.00
N VAL A 179 -13.19 11.38 -10.77
CA VAL A 179 -12.44 11.62 -9.53
C VAL A 179 -11.12 12.27 -9.88
N LYS A 180 -10.83 13.43 -9.29
CA LYS A 180 -9.51 14.04 -9.27
C LYS A 180 -8.84 13.71 -7.95
N THR A 181 -7.83 12.86 -7.99
CA THR A 181 -7.05 12.52 -6.80
C THR A 181 -5.89 13.48 -6.68
N LEU A 182 -5.90 14.31 -5.63
CA LEU A 182 -4.76 15.13 -5.23
C LEU A 182 -3.75 14.24 -4.51
N LEU A 183 -2.49 14.32 -4.91
CA LEU A 183 -1.44 13.40 -4.46
C LEU A 183 -0.37 14.16 -3.70
N ARG A 184 -0.11 13.77 -2.45
CA ARG A 184 0.86 14.42 -1.58
C ARG A 184 1.71 13.39 -0.83
N SER A 185 3.02 13.63 -0.76
CA SER A 185 3.94 12.86 0.07
C SER A 185 4.32 13.63 1.33
N LYS A 186 4.46 12.91 2.45
CA LYS A 186 4.95 13.47 3.74
C LYS A 186 6.46 13.35 3.90
N ASP A 187 7.12 12.45 3.17
CA ASP A 187 8.51 12.08 3.43
C ASP A 187 9.35 11.93 2.15
N VAL A 188 9.24 10.81 1.45
CA VAL A 188 10.01 10.50 0.24
C VAL A 188 9.11 10.41 -0.99
N LEU A 189 9.69 10.15 -2.14
CA LEU A 189 8.95 9.91 -3.37
C LEU A 189 8.16 8.60 -3.24
N HIS A 190 6.87 8.64 -3.58
CA HIS A 190 5.97 7.50 -3.73
C HIS A 190 5.26 7.60 -5.09
N ASP A 191 4.54 6.56 -5.47
CA ASP A 191 3.73 6.59 -6.68
C ASP A 191 2.37 5.96 -6.40
N PHE A 192 1.30 6.64 -6.84
CA PHE A 192 -0.07 6.16 -6.76
C PHE A 192 -0.40 5.40 -8.03
N ALA A 193 -0.39 4.08 -7.99
CA ALA A 193 -0.67 3.24 -9.13
C ALA A 193 -1.86 2.31 -8.89
N VAL A 194 -2.85 2.39 -9.78
CA VAL A 194 -3.97 1.44 -9.84
C VAL A 194 -3.99 0.83 -11.25
N PRO A 195 -3.39 -0.34 -11.45
CA PRO A 195 -3.20 -0.92 -12.79
C PRO A 195 -4.48 -1.09 -13.59
N GLN A 196 -5.58 -1.49 -12.93
CA GLN A 196 -6.88 -1.65 -13.59
C GLN A 196 -7.51 -0.31 -14.02
N PHE A 197 -7.06 0.80 -13.45
CA PHE A 197 -7.50 2.15 -13.86
C PHE A 197 -6.58 2.78 -14.91
N ARG A 198 -5.44 2.14 -15.24
CA ARG A 198 -4.40 2.72 -16.13
C ARG A 198 -3.87 4.05 -15.63
N VAL A 199 -3.86 4.24 -14.31
CA VAL A 199 -3.40 5.46 -13.65
C VAL A 199 -2.15 5.17 -12.86
N LYS A 200 -1.17 6.04 -13.06
CA LYS A 200 0.09 6.08 -12.32
C LYS A 200 0.53 7.55 -12.22
N MET A 201 0.84 8.00 -11.00
CA MET A 201 1.31 9.37 -10.78
C MET A 201 2.12 9.47 -9.50
N ASP A 202 3.27 10.13 -9.59
CA ASP A 202 4.18 10.34 -8.48
C ASP A 202 3.62 11.30 -7.43
N LEU A 203 3.87 10.96 -6.15
CA LEU A 203 3.71 11.84 -5.00
C LEU A 203 5.07 12.43 -4.66
N VAL A 204 5.29 13.68 -5.03
CA VAL A 204 6.58 14.35 -4.84
C VAL A 204 6.56 15.17 -3.54
N PRO A 205 7.52 14.96 -2.60
CA PRO A 205 7.59 15.76 -1.38
C PRO A 205 7.64 17.27 -1.66
N GLY A 206 6.78 18.04 -0.98
CA GLY A 206 6.69 19.49 -1.14
C GLY A 206 5.87 19.96 -2.35
N MET A 207 5.30 19.03 -3.13
CA MET A 207 4.40 19.34 -4.24
C MET A 207 3.05 18.63 -4.04
N VAL A 208 2.00 19.19 -4.65
CA VAL A 208 0.73 18.50 -4.85
C VAL A 208 0.62 18.18 -6.33
N THR A 209 0.70 16.90 -6.65
CA THR A 209 0.43 16.39 -8.00
C THR A 209 -1.01 15.89 -8.08
N TYR A 210 -1.47 15.48 -9.24
CA TYR A 210 -2.81 14.91 -9.37
C TYR A 210 -2.89 13.90 -10.50
N ALA A 211 -3.83 13.00 -10.36
CA ALA A 211 -4.34 12.14 -11.43
C ALA A 211 -5.87 12.21 -11.44
N TRP A 212 -6.49 11.96 -12.58
CA TRP A 212 -7.95 11.81 -12.63
C TRP A 212 -8.35 10.58 -13.41
N PHE A 213 -9.49 10.03 -13.04
CA PHE A 213 -10.08 8.85 -13.68
C PHE A 213 -11.55 8.74 -13.30
N THR A 214 -12.31 7.97 -14.08
CA THR A 214 -13.67 7.58 -13.73
C THR A 214 -13.69 6.07 -13.53
N PRO A 215 -13.90 5.55 -12.31
CA PRO A 215 -14.09 4.13 -12.08
C PRO A 215 -15.36 3.65 -12.81
N THR A 216 -15.29 2.55 -13.57
CA THR A 216 -16.42 2.07 -14.39
C THR A 216 -16.94 0.71 -13.98
N VAL A 217 -16.26 0.03 -13.06
CA VAL A 217 -16.62 -1.32 -12.60
C VAL A 217 -16.56 -1.37 -11.09
N ILE A 218 -17.67 -1.74 -10.46
CA ILE A 218 -17.74 -1.99 -9.00
C ILE A 218 -16.83 -3.16 -8.64
N GLY A 219 -16.04 -3.00 -7.57
CA GLY A 219 -15.12 -4.03 -7.11
C GLY A 219 -13.98 -3.49 -6.25
N GLU A 220 -13.03 -4.36 -5.96
CA GLU A 220 -11.82 -4.04 -5.19
C GLU A 220 -10.59 -4.11 -6.09
N TYR A 221 -9.72 -3.12 -5.96
CA TYR A 221 -8.53 -2.96 -6.77
C TYR A 221 -7.31 -2.70 -5.88
N ASP A 222 -6.18 -3.27 -6.25
CA ASP A 222 -4.93 -2.99 -5.56
C ASP A 222 -4.44 -1.57 -5.89
N LEU A 223 -4.08 -0.84 -4.84
CA LEU A 223 -3.29 0.37 -4.94
C LEU A 223 -1.84 0.02 -4.57
N LEU A 224 -0.93 0.33 -5.46
CA LEU A 224 0.48 0.01 -5.33
C LEU A 224 1.31 1.30 -5.23
N CYS A 225 2.44 1.22 -4.54
CA CYS A 225 3.51 2.18 -4.70
C CYS A 225 4.49 1.62 -5.74
N GLU A 226 4.67 2.30 -6.87
CA GLU A 226 5.56 1.87 -7.94
C GLU A 226 6.85 2.72 -8.05
N GLU A 227 7.13 3.55 -7.03
CA GLU A 227 8.38 4.30 -6.92
C GLU A 227 9.14 3.88 -5.65
N LEU A 228 10.43 3.57 -5.77
CA LEU A 228 11.24 3.05 -4.67
C LEU A 228 11.29 4.05 -3.51
N CYS A 229 10.59 3.73 -2.43
CA CYS A 229 10.40 4.61 -1.27
C CYS A 229 11.08 4.11 0.01
N GLY A 230 12.00 3.17 -0.07
CA GLY A 230 12.75 2.63 1.07
C GLY A 230 12.59 1.13 1.27
N LEU A 231 12.98 0.63 2.44
CA LEU A 231 13.10 -0.80 2.71
C LEU A 231 11.76 -1.56 2.55
N ALA A 232 10.66 -0.98 3.04
CA ALA A 232 9.34 -1.60 2.97
C ALA A 232 8.52 -1.17 1.74
N HIS A 233 9.18 -0.73 0.66
CA HIS A 233 8.52 -0.37 -0.59
C HIS A 233 7.58 -1.48 -1.10
N PHE A 234 8.01 -2.73 -1.07
CA PHE A 234 7.21 -3.89 -1.50
C PHE A 234 5.95 -4.12 -0.66
N ALA A 235 5.92 -3.61 0.57
CA ALA A 235 4.81 -3.73 1.51
C ALA A 235 3.87 -2.51 1.51
N MET A 236 4.22 -1.42 0.79
CA MET A 236 3.38 -0.22 0.69
C MET A 236 2.23 -0.46 -0.29
N ARG A 237 1.21 -1.12 0.20
CA ARG A 237 -0.01 -1.45 -0.54
C ARG A 237 -1.22 -0.77 0.08
N GLY A 238 -2.18 -0.43 -0.74
CA GLY A 238 -3.51 0.02 -0.37
C GLY A 238 -4.56 -0.69 -1.21
N ARG A 239 -5.80 -0.30 -1.02
CA ARG A 239 -6.93 -0.78 -1.83
C ARG A 239 -7.79 0.38 -2.26
N VAL A 240 -8.37 0.24 -3.45
CA VAL A 240 -9.45 1.10 -3.92
C VAL A 240 -10.69 0.23 -3.99
N ILE A 241 -11.75 0.62 -3.29
CA ILE A 241 -13.06 0.00 -3.36
C ILE A 241 -13.93 0.92 -4.20
N VAL A 242 -14.47 0.40 -5.28
CA VAL A 242 -15.45 1.10 -6.10
C VAL A 242 -16.84 0.61 -5.69
N ASP A 243 -17.62 1.49 -5.16
CA ASP A 243 -18.96 1.24 -4.62
C ASP A 243 -20.04 1.78 -5.56
N THR A 244 -21.29 1.38 -5.32
CA THR A 244 -22.44 2.15 -5.82
C THR A 244 -22.44 3.55 -5.18
N GLN A 245 -23.12 4.53 -5.79
CA GLN A 245 -23.24 5.86 -5.17
C GLN A 245 -23.88 5.79 -3.78
N GLU A 246 -24.90 4.95 -3.59
CA GLU A 246 -25.61 4.77 -2.30
C GLU A 246 -24.70 4.18 -1.21
N ASP A 247 -23.90 3.16 -1.57
CA ASP A 247 -22.98 2.52 -0.63
C ASP A 247 -21.83 3.46 -0.27
N PHE A 248 -21.30 4.20 -1.25
CA PHE A 248 -20.29 5.23 -1.03
C PHE A 248 -20.78 6.34 -0.09
N ASP A 249 -21.97 6.89 -0.34
CA ASP A 249 -22.57 7.93 0.50
C ASP A 249 -22.81 7.41 1.92
N THR A 250 -23.30 6.18 2.06
CA THR A 250 -23.51 5.53 3.35
C THR A 250 -22.18 5.36 4.12
N TRP A 251 -21.15 4.91 3.42
CA TRP A 251 -19.82 4.76 3.99
C TRP A 251 -19.23 6.11 4.39
N LEU A 252 -19.33 7.12 3.53
CA LEU A 252 -18.76 8.46 3.77
C LEU A 252 -19.44 9.14 4.97
N MET A 253 -20.76 9.09 5.05
CA MET A 253 -21.53 9.65 6.18
C MET A 253 -21.27 8.95 7.52
N ALA A 254 -20.81 7.71 7.51
CA ALA A 254 -20.43 6.98 8.71
C ALA A 254 -19.06 7.36 9.25
N GLN A 255 -18.25 8.12 8.49
CA GLN A 255 -16.94 8.57 8.93
C GLN A 255 -17.05 9.85 9.76
N PRO A 256 -16.21 10.02 10.80
CA PRO A 256 -16.19 11.28 11.56
C PRO A 256 -15.57 12.39 10.72
N THR A 257 -16.10 13.59 10.84
CA THR A 257 -15.49 14.80 10.29
C THR A 257 -14.24 15.20 11.07
N PHE A 258 -13.43 16.12 10.52
CA PHE A 258 -12.32 16.71 11.24
C PHE A 258 -12.79 17.41 12.52
N ALA A 259 -13.87 18.20 12.46
CA ALA A 259 -14.47 18.84 13.63
C ALA A 259 -14.91 17.83 14.70
N ASP A 260 -15.55 16.72 14.29
CA ASP A 260 -15.92 15.64 15.23
C ASP A 260 -14.70 15.03 15.91
N THR A 261 -13.62 14.81 15.13
CA THR A 261 -12.36 14.27 15.65
C THR A 261 -11.70 15.20 16.65
N MET A 262 -11.65 16.51 16.32
CA MET A 262 -11.01 17.52 17.17
C MET A 262 -11.83 17.91 18.39
N SER A 263 -13.17 17.79 18.32
CA SER A 263 -14.08 18.08 19.44
C SER A 263 -14.31 16.87 20.36
N ARG A 264 -13.68 15.74 20.07
CA ARG A 264 -13.82 14.54 20.90
C ARG A 264 -13.46 14.84 22.35
N PRO A 265 -14.31 14.52 23.34
CA PRO A 265 -14.02 14.74 24.74
C PRO A 265 -12.71 14.07 25.15
N ALA A 266 -11.96 14.72 26.04
CA ALA A 266 -10.81 14.08 26.65
C ALA A 266 -11.23 12.80 27.38
N ALA A 267 -10.43 11.74 27.23
CA ALA A 267 -10.70 10.47 27.90
C ALA A 267 -10.64 10.62 29.43
N ASP A 268 -11.56 9.98 30.16
CA ASP A 268 -11.63 9.96 31.60
C ASP A 268 -11.05 8.66 32.18
N PRO A 269 -9.83 8.69 32.78
CA PRO A 269 -9.24 7.51 33.38
C PRO A 269 -10.05 6.93 34.55
N ALA A 270 -10.83 7.76 35.27
CA ALA A 270 -11.67 7.25 36.38
C ALA A 270 -12.84 6.42 35.86
N ALA A 271 -13.50 6.86 34.80
CA ALA A 271 -14.51 6.04 34.09
C ALA A 271 -13.85 4.80 33.46
N GLY A 272 -12.63 4.94 32.93
CA GLY A 272 -11.83 3.84 32.38
C GLY A 272 -11.53 2.76 33.43
N GLN A 273 -11.25 3.12 34.70
CA GLN A 273 -11.00 2.16 35.78
C GLN A 273 -12.18 1.22 35.99
N ALA A 274 -13.39 1.77 35.99
CA ALA A 274 -14.59 0.95 36.14
C ALA A 274 -14.79 -0.02 34.98
N ALA A 275 -14.58 0.44 33.76
CA ALA A 275 -14.69 -0.38 32.54
C ALA A 275 -13.55 -1.42 32.42
N TYR A 276 -12.37 -1.11 32.94
CA TYR A 276 -11.19 -2.02 32.93
C TYR A 276 -11.42 -3.29 33.77
N ALA A 277 -12.40 -3.32 34.68
CA ALA A 277 -12.71 -4.51 35.44
C ALA A 277 -12.94 -5.76 34.57
N LEU A 278 -13.46 -5.58 33.33
CA LEU A 278 -13.61 -6.66 32.36
C LEU A 278 -12.26 -7.20 31.87
N CYS A 279 -11.27 -6.34 31.75
CA CYS A 279 -9.94 -6.66 31.26
C CYS A 279 -9.05 -7.28 32.36
N ALA A 280 -9.25 -6.79 33.60
CA ALA A 280 -8.43 -7.16 34.76
C ALA A 280 -8.50 -8.68 35.09
N ALA A 281 -9.60 -9.33 34.76
CA ALA A 281 -9.78 -10.77 35.03
C ALA A 281 -8.74 -11.63 34.29
N CYS A 282 -8.29 -11.19 33.12
CA CYS A 282 -7.28 -11.89 32.28
C CYS A 282 -5.94 -11.16 32.26
N HIS A 283 -5.93 -9.82 32.13
CA HIS A 283 -4.73 -9.02 31.98
C HIS A 283 -4.11 -8.56 33.31
N GLY A 284 -4.74 -8.94 34.46
CA GLY A 284 -4.31 -8.51 35.77
C GLY A 284 -4.86 -7.12 36.16
N PRO A 285 -5.01 -6.83 37.46
CA PRO A 285 -5.48 -5.52 37.92
C PRO A 285 -4.48 -4.39 37.64
N ASP A 286 -3.23 -4.73 37.44
CA ASP A 286 -2.09 -3.85 37.12
C ASP A 286 -1.75 -3.82 35.61
N GLY A 287 -2.45 -4.61 34.78
CA GLY A 287 -2.22 -4.65 33.34
C GLY A 287 -0.92 -5.32 32.90
N GLN A 288 -0.24 -6.06 33.78
CA GLN A 288 1.03 -6.73 33.47
C GLN A 288 0.84 -8.06 32.71
N GLY A 289 -0.40 -8.53 32.57
CA GLY A 289 -0.72 -9.77 31.87
C GLY A 289 -0.58 -11.01 32.76
N LEU A 290 -1.17 -12.10 32.29
CA LEU A 290 -1.12 -13.41 32.96
C LEU A 290 -0.84 -14.51 31.93
N GLN A 291 0.39 -15.04 31.89
CA GLN A 291 0.80 -16.06 30.95
C GLN A 291 -0.08 -17.32 31.01
N ALA A 292 -0.47 -17.73 32.21
CA ALA A 292 -1.33 -18.89 32.42
C ALA A 292 -2.71 -18.76 31.75
N LEU A 293 -3.18 -17.53 31.51
CA LEU A 293 -4.42 -17.20 30.79
C LEU A 293 -4.17 -16.78 29.35
N ASN A 294 -2.94 -16.84 28.89
CA ASN A 294 -2.53 -16.34 27.56
C ASN A 294 -2.87 -14.86 27.32
N ALA A 295 -2.98 -14.07 28.38
CA ALA A 295 -3.29 -12.67 28.35
C ALA A 295 -1.98 -11.84 28.44
N PRO A 296 -1.61 -11.10 27.38
CA PRO A 296 -0.37 -10.33 27.38
C PRO A 296 -0.44 -9.09 28.24
N LYS A 297 0.71 -8.52 28.55
CA LYS A 297 0.85 -7.19 29.13
C LYS A 297 0.21 -6.12 28.25
N LEU A 298 -0.45 -5.15 28.88
CA LEU A 298 -1.08 -3.99 28.24
C LEU A 298 -0.34 -2.69 28.54
N THR A 299 0.26 -2.57 29.73
CA THR A 299 1.00 -1.37 30.14
C THR A 299 2.27 -1.18 29.34
N GLY A 300 2.67 0.08 29.14
CA GLY A 300 3.84 0.42 28.33
C GLY A 300 3.61 0.36 26.82
N GLN A 301 2.42 -0.06 26.38
CA GLN A 301 2.04 -0.01 24.97
C GLN A 301 1.40 1.35 24.63
N GLU A 302 1.60 1.83 23.40
CA GLU A 302 1.09 3.12 22.99
C GLU A 302 -0.44 3.17 22.96
N PRO A 303 -1.04 4.30 23.36
CA PRO A 303 -2.49 4.46 23.43
C PRO A 303 -3.18 4.21 22.09
N TRP A 304 -2.62 4.75 21.00
CA TRP A 304 -3.17 4.60 19.66
C TRP A 304 -3.21 3.13 19.21
N TYR A 305 -2.20 2.34 19.60
CA TYR A 305 -2.14 0.93 19.25
C TYR A 305 -3.11 0.10 20.06
N LEU A 306 -3.19 0.33 21.39
CA LEU A 306 -4.19 -0.32 22.26
C LEU A 306 -5.62 -0.06 21.75
N ARG A 307 -5.94 1.21 21.46
CA ARG A 307 -7.23 1.60 20.91
C ARG A 307 -7.55 0.83 19.63
N ARG A 308 -6.62 0.83 18.67
CA ARG A 308 -6.79 0.12 17.40
C ARG A 308 -6.98 -1.38 17.59
N GLN A 309 -6.24 -2.03 18.50
CA GLN A 309 -6.38 -3.45 18.74
C GLN A 309 -7.71 -3.80 19.39
N ILE A 310 -8.20 -2.99 20.34
CA ILE A 310 -9.52 -3.16 20.93
C ILE A 310 -10.60 -3.04 19.86
N GLN A 311 -10.53 -2.02 19.01
CA GLN A 311 -11.46 -1.85 17.88
C GLN A 311 -11.40 -3.02 16.89
N TYR A 312 -10.21 -3.55 16.60
CA TYR A 312 -10.06 -4.70 15.70
C TYR A 312 -10.74 -5.95 16.24
N PHE A 313 -10.62 -6.22 17.55
CA PHE A 313 -11.38 -7.31 18.18
C PHE A 313 -12.88 -7.04 18.20
N LYS A 314 -13.30 -5.80 18.53
CA LYS A 314 -14.71 -5.40 18.56
C LYS A 314 -15.39 -5.55 17.21
N ASN A 315 -14.70 -5.18 16.14
CA ASN A 315 -15.24 -5.15 14.78
C ASN A 315 -14.96 -6.44 13.98
N GLY A 316 -14.43 -7.49 14.63
CA GLY A 316 -14.18 -8.78 13.98
C GLY A 316 -12.98 -8.79 13.02
N VAL A 317 -12.15 -7.76 13.02
CA VAL A 317 -10.90 -7.71 12.24
C VAL A 317 -9.84 -8.66 12.83
N ARG A 318 -9.88 -8.90 14.14
CA ARG A 318 -9.07 -9.89 14.87
C ARG A 318 -9.96 -10.84 15.66
N GLY A 319 -9.48 -12.05 15.89
CA GLY A 319 -10.17 -13.06 16.68
C GLY A 319 -11.26 -13.83 15.93
N THR A 320 -11.35 -13.68 14.63
CA THR A 320 -12.33 -14.37 13.77
C THR A 320 -11.67 -15.33 12.78
N ALA A 321 -10.36 -15.26 12.60
CA ALA A 321 -9.64 -16.16 11.71
C ALA A 321 -9.59 -17.58 12.30
N GLU A 322 -9.66 -18.58 11.42
CA GLU A 322 -9.44 -19.97 11.82
C GLU A 322 -8.01 -20.12 12.41
N GLY A 323 -7.91 -20.77 13.56
CA GLY A 323 -6.65 -20.92 14.29
C GLY A 323 -6.34 -19.81 15.31
N ASP A 324 -7.04 -18.66 15.33
CA ASP A 324 -6.86 -17.61 16.34
C ASP A 324 -7.60 -17.93 17.65
N THR A 325 -7.22 -19.04 18.29
CA THR A 325 -7.89 -19.55 19.51
C THR A 325 -7.97 -18.49 20.62
N PHE A 326 -6.90 -17.72 20.82
CA PHE A 326 -6.84 -16.74 21.91
C PHE A 326 -7.50 -15.41 21.51
N GLY A 327 -7.40 -15.03 20.25
CA GLY A 327 -8.14 -13.88 19.71
C GLY A 327 -9.65 -14.12 19.73
N ALA A 328 -10.09 -15.35 19.46
CA ALA A 328 -11.50 -15.74 19.56
C ALA A 328 -12.05 -15.63 20.99
N THR A 329 -11.19 -15.73 22.02
CA THR A 329 -11.58 -15.46 23.41
C THR A 329 -11.73 -13.97 23.69
N MET A 330 -10.86 -13.14 23.08
CA MET A 330 -10.86 -11.68 23.29
C MET A 330 -12.00 -10.97 22.54
N ALA A 331 -12.34 -11.41 21.34
CA ALA A 331 -13.32 -10.75 20.47
C ALA A 331 -14.70 -10.56 21.14
N PRO A 332 -15.35 -11.56 21.77
CA PRO A 332 -16.66 -11.37 22.40
C PRO A 332 -16.61 -10.42 23.59
N ILE A 333 -15.48 -10.35 24.32
CA ILE A 333 -15.30 -9.41 25.44
C ILE A 333 -15.26 -7.98 24.89
N MET A 334 -14.56 -7.76 23.80
CA MET A 334 -14.49 -6.44 23.15
C MET A 334 -15.79 -6.03 22.48
N ALA A 335 -16.56 -6.97 21.95
CA ALA A 335 -17.91 -6.71 21.43
C ALA A 335 -18.86 -6.17 22.50
N ALA A 336 -18.62 -6.49 23.78
CA ALA A 336 -19.40 -5.98 24.91
C ALA A 336 -19.04 -4.54 25.33
N VAL A 337 -17.93 -3.97 24.84
CA VAL A 337 -17.58 -2.57 25.09
C VAL A 337 -18.51 -1.68 24.26
N PRO A 338 -19.28 -0.75 24.88
CA PRO A 338 -20.42 -0.12 24.20
C PRO A 338 -19.98 0.79 23.03
N ASP A 339 -19.02 1.65 23.25
CA ASP A 339 -18.65 2.72 22.32
C ASP A 339 -17.15 3.07 22.36
N ASP A 340 -16.75 3.93 21.45
CA ASP A 340 -15.37 4.40 21.30
C ASP A 340 -14.92 5.27 22.49
N ALA A 341 -15.83 6.02 23.12
CA ALA A 341 -15.50 6.82 24.30
C ALA A 341 -15.12 5.90 25.48
N THR A 342 -15.80 4.78 25.64
CA THR A 342 -15.43 3.77 26.64
C THR A 342 -14.08 3.14 26.33
N ILE A 343 -13.75 2.89 25.05
CA ILE A 343 -12.43 2.40 24.64
C ILE A 343 -11.36 3.44 25.00
N ASP A 344 -11.59 4.72 24.69
CA ASP A 344 -10.66 5.81 24.98
C ASP A 344 -10.43 5.93 26.50
N ASN A 345 -11.47 5.82 27.32
CA ASN A 345 -11.38 5.83 28.78
C ASN A 345 -10.58 4.63 29.32
N ILE A 346 -10.83 3.41 28.83
CA ILE A 346 -10.07 2.21 29.20
C ILE A 346 -8.58 2.40 28.88
N VAL A 347 -8.26 2.87 27.67
CA VAL A 347 -6.88 3.12 27.24
C VAL A 347 -6.23 4.18 28.13
N ALA A 348 -6.94 5.29 28.43
CA ALA A 348 -6.44 6.33 29.31
C ALA A 348 -6.16 5.78 30.73
N TYR A 349 -7.00 4.91 31.25
CA TYR A 349 -6.74 4.26 32.54
C TYR A 349 -5.51 3.36 32.49
N ILE A 350 -5.35 2.53 31.46
CA ILE A 350 -4.17 1.67 31.28
C ILE A 350 -2.88 2.52 31.29
N GLN A 351 -2.89 3.72 30.71
CA GLN A 351 -1.74 4.63 30.71
C GLN A 351 -1.41 5.19 32.13
N THR A 352 -2.31 5.09 33.10
CA THR A 352 -2.04 5.46 34.50
C THR A 352 -1.39 4.34 35.31
N LEU A 353 -1.45 3.10 34.82
CA LEU A 353 -0.90 1.95 35.51
C LEU A 353 0.64 1.91 35.38
N PRO A 354 1.36 1.48 36.43
CA PRO A 354 2.81 1.32 36.34
C PRO A 354 3.18 0.27 35.30
N SER A 355 4.23 0.54 34.55
CA SER A 355 4.73 -0.36 33.53
C SER A 355 6.12 -0.88 33.90
N GLU A 356 6.19 -2.15 34.33
CA GLU A 356 7.44 -2.88 34.53
C GLU A 356 7.76 -3.72 33.31
N PRO A 357 9.03 -3.91 32.93
CA PRO A 357 9.39 -4.84 31.87
C PRO A 357 8.82 -6.24 32.14
N ALA A 358 8.30 -6.89 31.10
CA ALA A 358 7.77 -8.25 31.24
C ALA A 358 8.91 -9.24 31.53
N PRO A 359 8.66 -10.33 32.29
CA PRO A 359 9.64 -11.39 32.48
C PRO A 359 10.06 -12.04 31.17
N HIS A 360 11.35 -12.30 31.00
CA HIS A 360 11.88 -12.99 29.84
C HIS A 360 11.65 -14.50 29.98
N THR A 361 10.95 -15.09 29.02
CA THR A 361 10.62 -16.53 28.99
C THR A 361 11.12 -17.21 27.72
N VAL A 362 11.51 -16.43 26.70
CA VAL A 362 12.08 -16.91 25.43
C VAL A 362 13.60 -16.87 25.53
N THR A 363 14.23 -17.92 24.99
CA THR A 363 15.68 -18.03 24.94
C THR A 363 16.14 -18.32 23.51
N GLY A 364 17.22 -17.68 23.09
CA GLY A 364 17.82 -17.77 21.76
C GLY A 364 19.19 -17.08 21.76
N ASP A 365 19.78 -16.95 20.60
CA ASP A 365 21.01 -16.21 20.36
C ASP A 365 20.72 -14.72 20.09
N ALA A 366 21.01 -13.86 21.08
CA ALA A 366 20.78 -12.42 20.94
C ALA A 366 21.69 -11.75 19.89
N GLU A 367 22.89 -12.30 19.60
CA GLU A 367 23.78 -11.75 18.58
C GLU A 367 23.22 -12.02 17.17
N ALA A 368 22.77 -13.26 16.89
CA ALA A 368 22.05 -13.59 15.68
C ALA A 368 20.73 -12.81 15.56
N GLY A 369 20.03 -12.64 16.69
CA GLY A 369 18.80 -11.84 16.76
C GLY A 369 18.97 -10.38 16.41
N ALA A 370 20.11 -9.76 16.73
CA ALA A 370 20.42 -8.38 16.40
C ALA A 370 20.47 -8.15 14.88
N ASP A 371 21.09 -9.07 14.14
CA ASP A 371 21.16 -8.99 12.68
C ASP A 371 19.75 -9.11 12.03
N LEU A 372 18.91 -9.99 12.58
CA LEU A 372 17.54 -10.16 12.13
C LEU A 372 16.69 -8.92 12.44
N TYR A 373 16.87 -8.33 13.63
CA TYR A 373 16.13 -7.15 14.08
C TYR A 373 16.43 -5.89 13.25
N ALA A 374 17.56 -5.82 12.57
CA ALA A 374 17.93 -4.67 11.74
C ALA A 374 16.81 -4.30 10.73
N ASN A 375 16.11 -5.29 10.18
CA ASN A 375 14.97 -5.08 9.28
C ASN A 375 13.71 -4.58 10.02
N CYS A 376 13.50 -5.01 11.24
CA CYS A 376 12.37 -4.64 12.08
C CYS A 376 12.53 -3.23 12.67
N ALA A 377 13.79 -2.88 12.98
CA ALA A 377 14.16 -1.58 13.54
C ALA A 377 13.75 -0.38 12.67
N VAL A 378 13.66 -0.58 11.36
CA VAL A 378 13.26 0.47 10.41
C VAL A 378 11.86 1.00 10.72
N CYS A 379 10.95 0.14 11.18
CA CYS A 379 9.60 0.52 11.56
C CYS A 379 9.41 0.60 13.08
N HIS A 380 9.99 -0.35 13.83
CA HIS A 380 9.79 -0.45 15.29
C HIS A 380 10.81 0.35 16.13
N GLY A 381 11.75 1.05 15.47
CA GLY A 381 12.83 1.79 16.12
C GLY A 381 14.01 0.90 16.53
N ALA A 382 15.22 1.46 16.53
CA ALA A 382 16.41 0.76 16.95
C ALA A 382 16.39 0.37 18.45
N ASP A 383 15.61 1.09 19.24
CA ASP A 383 15.37 0.86 20.68
C ASP A 383 14.08 0.06 20.96
N GLY A 384 13.41 -0.42 19.92
CA GLY A 384 12.19 -1.21 20.04
C GLY A 384 10.96 -0.46 20.58
N ARG A 385 10.99 0.88 20.64
CA ARG A 385 9.91 1.69 21.23
C ARG A 385 8.77 2.01 20.29
N GLY A 386 8.88 1.55 19.02
CA GLY A 386 7.88 1.85 18.01
C GLY A 386 8.00 3.25 17.42
N ILE A 387 7.40 3.42 16.25
CA ILE A 387 7.34 4.72 15.56
C ILE A 387 5.88 4.94 15.12
N TRP A 388 5.20 5.87 15.79
CA TRP A 388 3.81 6.18 15.49
C TRP A 388 3.58 6.54 14.02
N ALA A 389 4.44 7.37 13.44
CA ALA A 389 4.33 7.81 12.05
C ALA A 389 4.37 6.65 11.05
N LEU A 390 4.95 5.50 11.44
CA LEU A 390 5.02 4.28 10.64
C LEU A 390 3.97 3.22 11.05
N ASN A 391 3.05 3.58 11.94
CA ASN A 391 2.05 2.67 12.52
C ASN A 391 2.66 1.41 13.20
N ALA A 392 3.90 1.49 13.60
CA ALA A 392 4.65 0.40 14.21
C ALA A 392 4.68 0.55 15.74
N PRO A 393 4.09 -0.40 16.50
CA PRO A 393 4.03 -0.32 17.96
C PRO A 393 5.37 -0.67 18.63
N GLY A 394 5.50 -0.30 19.90
CA GLY A 394 6.61 -0.71 20.76
C GLY A 394 6.65 -2.22 20.97
N LEU A 395 7.86 -2.77 20.99
CA LEU A 395 8.16 -4.18 21.22
C LEU A 395 8.97 -4.38 22.50
N ALA A 396 9.86 -3.43 22.82
CA ALA A 396 10.73 -3.49 24.00
C ALA A 396 9.91 -3.51 25.31
N GLY A 397 10.31 -4.39 26.24
CA GLY A 397 9.65 -4.55 27.55
C GLY A 397 8.25 -5.15 27.49
N MET A 398 7.80 -5.61 26.32
CA MET A 398 6.52 -6.31 26.15
C MET A 398 6.68 -7.81 26.43
N THR A 399 5.58 -8.53 26.52
CA THR A 399 5.54 -9.97 26.82
C THR A 399 6.15 -10.78 25.67
N ASP A 400 7.32 -11.38 25.85
CA ASP A 400 8.12 -12.04 24.82
C ASP A 400 7.42 -13.26 24.20
N TRP A 401 6.81 -14.18 25.00
CA TRP A 401 6.06 -15.32 24.47
C TRP A 401 4.86 -14.86 23.59
N TYR A 402 4.30 -13.67 23.89
CA TYR A 402 3.24 -13.10 23.06
C TYR A 402 3.78 -12.55 21.75
N LEU A 403 4.94 -11.91 21.77
CA LEU A 403 5.61 -11.44 20.54
C LEU A 403 5.92 -12.61 19.60
N VAL A 404 6.47 -13.73 20.13
CA VAL A 404 6.67 -14.97 19.35
C VAL A 404 5.37 -15.42 18.71
N ARG A 405 4.31 -15.54 19.50
CA ARG A 405 2.99 -15.97 18.99
C ARG A 405 2.46 -15.02 17.91
N GLN A 406 2.63 -13.71 18.08
CA GLN A 406 2.13 -12.76 17.07
C GLN A 406 2.90 -12.89 15.76
N LEU A 407 4.21 -13.09 15.80
CA LEU A 407 5.00 -13.35 14.60
C LEU A 407 4.57 -14.64 13.90
N GLN A 408 4.36 -15.72 14.67
CA GLN A 408 3.83 -16.98 14.14
C GLN A 408 2.43 -16.80 13.53
N ASN A 409 1.56 -16.03 14.18
CA ASN A 409 0.23 -15.72 13.63
C ASN A 409 0.30 -14.89 12.35
N PHE A 410 1.25 -13.98 12.22
CA PHE A 410 1.48 -13.24 10.98
C PHE A 410 2.02 -14.15 9.87
N LYS A 411 3.00 -15.01 10.16
CA LYS A 411 3.52 -16.01 9.20
C LYS A 411 2.46 -16.99 8.71
N ALA A 412 1.53 -17.37 9.58
CA ALA A 412 0.44 -18.30 9.26
C ALA A 412 -0.80 -17.58 8.70
N GLU A 413 -0.73 -16.27 8.44
CA GLU A 413 -1.86 -15.46 7.99
C GLU A 413 -3.12 -15.54 8.90
N ILE A 414 -2.95 -15.98 10.14
CA ILE A 414 -4.00 -15.96 11.18
C ILE A 414 -4.30 -14.50 11.59
N ARG A 415 -3.27 -13.65 11.55
CA ARG A 415 -3.34 -12.22 11.76
C ARG A 415 -2.84 -11.50 10.51
N GLY A 416 -3.47 -10.37 10.15
CA GLY A 416 -3.11 -9.59 8.97
C GLY A 416 -3.79 -10.03 7.66
N ALA A 417 -4.50 -11.18 7.62
CA ALA A 417 -5.23 -11.62 6.43
C ALA A 417 -6.59 -10.94 6.28
N HIS A 418 -7.16 -10.42 7.37
CA HIS A 418 -8.44 -9.71 7.30
C HIS A 418 -8.30 -8.39 6.53
N ARG A 419 -9.24 -8.09 5.62
CA ARG A 419 -9.21 -6.90 4.75
C ARG A 419 -9.09 -5.57 5.49
N GLY A 420 -9.61 -5.48 6.72
CA GLY A 420 -9.50 -4.31 7.58
C GLY A 420 -8.17 -4.20 8.35
N ASP A 421 -7.26 -5.18 8.27
CA ASP A 421 -5.95 -5.17 8.95
C ASP A 421 -4.80 -4.94 7.96
N ALA A 422 -4.81 -3.81 7.27
CA ALA A 422 -3.78 -3.48 6.29
C ALA A 422 -2.37 -3.38 6.89
N TYR A 423 -2.25 -2.93 8.13
CA TYR A 423 -0.96 -2.89 8.83
C TYR A 423 -0.50 -4.28 9.28
N GLY A 424 -1.45 -5.16 9.64
CA GLY A 424 -1.14 -6.56 9.89
C GLY A 424 -0.68 -7.28 8.62
N HIS A 425 -1.24 -6.93 7.47
CA HIS A 425 -0.77 -7.48 6.18
C HIS A 425 0.69 -7.10 5.87
N GLN A 426 1.12 -5.89 6.22
CA GLN A 426 2.53 -5.54 6.12
C GLN A 426 3.41 -6.44 7.01
N MET A 427 2.92 -6.73 8.24
CA MET A 427 3.64 -7.64 9.14
C MET A 427 3.69 -9.09 8.63
N ASN A 428 2.70 -9.58 7.87
CA ASN A 428 2.77 -10.89 7.23
C ASN A 428 4.00 -10.96 6.30
N LEU A 429 4.16 -9.95 5.43
CA LEU A 429 5.27 -9.89 4.49
C LEU A 429 6.64 -9.82 5.18
N PHE A 430 6.74 -9.13 6.33
CA PHE A 430 7.99 -9.06 7.10
C PHE A 430 8.23 -10.31 7.95
N ALA A 431 7.19 -10.93 8.49
CA ALA A 431 7.30 -12.15 9.27
C ALA A 431 7.77 -13.34 8.41
N ASP A 432 7.41 -13.37 7.13
CA ASP A 432 7.86 -14.38 6.18
C ASP A 432 9.39 -14.36 5.91
N VAL A 433 10.05 -13.22 6.14
CA VAL A 433 11.52 -13.12 6.03
C VAL A 433 12.23 -13.91 7.12
N LEU A 434 11.57 -14.11 8.27
CA LEU A 434 12.09 -14.95 9.36
C LEU A 434 11.94 -16.43 8.97
N GLY A 435 13.06 -17.13 8.82
CA GLY A 435 13.10 -18.50 8.29
C GLY A 435 12.28 -19.50 9.10
N ASP A 436 12.62 -19.68 10.38
CA ASP A 436 12.04 -20.68 11.27
C ASP A 436 11.80 -20.15 12.69
N ASP A 437 11.36 -21.01 13.59
CA ASP A 437 11.11 -20.67 14.98
C ASP A 437 12.38 -20.33 15.76
N GLU A 438 13.55 -20.83 15.34
CA GLU A 438 14.84 -20.48 15.95
C GLU A 438 15.17 -19.01 15.68
N ALA A 439 15.05 -18.57 14.42
CA ALA A 439 15.24 -17.17 14.03
C ALA A 439 14.24 -16.22 14.76
N VAL A 440 13.00 -16.65 14.94
CA VAL A 440 12.02 -15.88 15.73
C VAL A 440 12.45 -15.76 17.19
N ASN A 441 12.90 -16.85 17.82
CA ASN A 441 13.34 -16.85 19.21
C ASN A 441 14.60 -16.01 19.41
N ASP A 442 15.57 -16.08 18.50
CA ASP A 442 16.80 -15.29 18.52
C ASP A 442 16.47 -13.79 18.46
N MET A 443 15.61 -13.40 17.52
CA MET A 443 15.18 -12.00 17.38
C MET A 443 14.43 -11.51 18.63
N ILE A 444 13.52 -12.30 19.20
CA ILE A 444 12.81 -11.92 20.43
C ILE A 444 13.76 -11.87 21.62
N THR A 445 14.76 -12.76 21.69
CA THR A 445 15.80 -12.69 22.73
C THR A 445 16.61 -11.39 22.62
N TYR A 446 16.92 -10.92 21.40
CA TYR A 446 17.54 -9.62 21.22
C TYR A 446 16.61 -8.46 21.65
N ILE A 447 15.32 -8.48 21.26
CA ILE A 447 14.34 -7.47 21.67
C ILE A 447 14.25 -7.37 23.21
N ASN A 448 14.40 -8.47 23.94
CA ASN A 448 14.44 -8.47 25.40
C ASN A 448 15.66 -7.72 25.97
N THR A 449 16.66 -7.41 25.17
CA THR A 449 17.84 -6.62 25.59
C THR A 449 17.65 -5.10 25.38
N LEU A 450 16.61 -4.68 24.63
CA LEU A 450 16.29 -3.28 24.32
C LEU A 450 15.47 -2.65 25.49
#